data_fc837085c7e00f1bac25190e1efef5f3
#
_entry.id   fc837085c7e00f1bac25190e1efef5f3
#
_cell.length_a   1.000
_cell.length_b   1.000
_cell.length_c   1.000
_cell.angle_alpha   90.00
_cell.angle_beta   90.00
_cell.angle_gamma   90.00
#
_symmetry.space_group_name_H-M   'P 1'
#
loop_
_entity.id
_entity.type
_entity.pdbx_description
1 polymer ?
#
loop_
_entity_poly.entity_id
_entity_poly.type
_entity_poly.pdbx_seq_one_letter_code
_entity_poly.pdbx_strand_id
1 'polypeptide(L)'
;MRIGRFKVVVTGPTIIEAMLRSLASRVRALNLRTAAPLRTASFSSSVGGEKKRVFNYVAPAGIAEGDLRLGFKPSQVVDVPEEVRRTLSLDNASQAELNKIAIQKAIAAFERFPGDTGSSEVQIAILTQKIKRMTEHFRDHKHDNHSRRGLQTMINKRKSLLKYLRRENLQQFRAVVAALGLRFT
;
A
#
# COMPACT_ATOMS: atom_id res chain seq x y z
N MET A 1 47.69 -60.83 -47.88
CA MET A 1 47.82 -59.61 -47.03
C MET A 1 46.54 -58.83 -47.13
N ARG A 2 45.73 -58.77 -46.08
CA ARG A 2 44.47 -58.05 -46.04
C ARG A 2 44.69 -56.78 -45.24
N ILE A 3 44.57 -55.62 -45.87
CA ILE A 3 44.71 -54.32 -45.27
C ILE A 3 43.38 -53.95 -44.58
N GLY A 4 43.40 -53.90 -43.28
CA GLY A 4 42.22 -53.56 -42.46
C GLY A 4 41.85 -52.06 -42.64
N ARG A 5 40.58 -51.82 -42.91
CA ARG A 5 39.98 -50.48 -43.02
C ARG A 5 39.69 -49.92 -41.58
N PHE A 6 40.42 -48.89 -41.17
CA PHE A 6 40.15 -48.17 -39.98
C PHE A 6 38.86 -47.33 -40.16
N LYS A 7 37.80 -47.62 -39.39
CA LYS A 7 36.64 -46.75 -39.26
C LYS A 7 36.99 -45.63 -38.30
N VAL A 8 37.05 -44.38 -38.79
CA VAL A 8 37.10 -43.20 -37.97
C VAL A 8 35.72 -43.02 -37.35
N VAL A 9 35.64 -43.21 -36.05
CA VAL A 9 34.44 -42.88 -35.23
C VAL A 9 34.46 -41.36 -35.04
N VAL A 10 33.50 -40.65 -35.66
CA VAL A 10 33.29 -39.24 -35.46
C VAL A 10 32.69 -39.08 -34.08
N THR A 11 33.50 -38.67 -33.11
CA THR A 11 33.09 -38.28 -31.78
C THR A 11 32.34 -36.97 -31.85
N GLY A 12 31.27 -36.83 -31.07
CA GLY A 12 30.32 -35.73 -31.04
C GLY A 12 30.92 -34.32 -30.93
N PRO A 13 30.08 -33.27 -30.89
CA PRO A 13 30.50 -31.90 -31.08
C PRO A 13 31.54 -31.47 -30.06
N THR A 14 32.61 -30.91 -30.54
CA THR A 14 33.74 -30.40 -29.75
C THR A 14 33.25 -29.37 -28.69
N ILE A 15 33.89 -29.37 -27.53
CA ILE A 15 33.58 -28.46 -26.41
C ILE A 15 33.43 -27.01 -26.87
N ILE A 16 34.15 -26.62 -27.91
CA ILE A 16 34.09 -25.30 -28.54
C ILE A 16 32.74 -25.02 -29.20
N GLU A 17 32.14 -26.01 -29.89
CA GLU A 17 30.81 -25.83 -30.49
C GLU A 17 29.69 -25.76 -29.45
N ALA A 18 29.84 -26.49 -28.34
CA ALA A 18 28.90 -26.40 -27.22
C ALA A 18 28.98 -25.02 -26.53
N MET A 19 30.17 -24.44 -26.35
CA MET A 19 30.36 -23.10 -25.84
C MET A 19 29.81 -22.02 -26.80
N LEU A 20 30.02 -22.14 -28.09
CA LEU A 20 29.47 -21.21 -29.08
C LEU A 20 27.94 -21.23 -29.12
N ARG A 21 27.30 -22.38 -29.01
CA ARG A 21 25.83 -22.49 -28.89
C ARG A 21 25.30 -21.88 -27.61
N SER A 22 26.01 -22.03 -26.48
CA SER A 22 25.66 -21.40 -25.20
C SER A 22 25.78 -19.87 -25.27
N LEU A 23 26.81 -19.33 -25.93
CA LEU A 23 26.96 -17.89 -26.15
C LEU A 23 25.89 -17.33 -27.10
N ALA A 24 25.55 -18.02 -28.16
CA ALA A 24 24.49 -17.61 -29.08
C ALA A 24 23.09 -17.57 -28.43
N SER A 25 22.80 -18.51 -27.50
CA SER A 25 21.55 -18.49 -26.74
C SER A 25 21.49 -17.32 -25.74
N ARG A 26 22.62 -16.96 -25.11
CA ARG A 26 22.71 -15.79 -24.22
C ARG A 26 22.55 -14.46 -24.96
N VAL A 27 23.10 -14.32 -26.16
CA VAL A 27 22.94 -13.12 -26.99
C VAL A 27 21.51 -12.96 -27.50
N ARG A 28 20.80 -14.06 -27.85
CA ARG A 28 19.37 -14.01 -28.17
C ARG A 28 18.50 -13.60 -26.99
N ALA A 29 18.86 -14.00 -25.77
CA ALA A 29 18.13 -13.61 -24.57
C ALA A 29 18.33 -12.11 -24.23
N LEU A 30 19.44 -11.51 -24.64
CA LEU A 30 19.70 -10.07 -24.42
C LEU A 30 19.01 -9.16 -25.46
N ASN A 31 18.77 -9.65 -26.69
CA ASN A 31 18.13 -8.84 -27.74
C ASN A 31 16.58 -8.79 -27.67
N LEU A 32 15.95 -9.55 -26.79
CA LEU A 32 14.49 -9.51 -26.57
C LEU A 32 14.03 -8.46 -25.55
N ARG A 33 14.97 -7.64 -25.01
CA ARG A 33 14.64 -6.55 -24.07
C ARG A 33 14.60 -5.15 -24.69
N THR A 34 14.81 -5.02 -25.99
CA THR A 34 14.72 -3.73 -26.68
C THR A 34 13.50 -3.71 -27.58
N ALA A 35 12.56 -2.89 -27.25
CA ALA A 35 11.34 -2.50 -27.93
C ALA A 35 10.07 -3.18 -27.41
N ALA A 36 9.71 -2.83 -26.16
CA ALA A 36 8.29 -2.68 -25.88
C ALA A 36 7.81 -1.49 -26.75
N PRO A 37 6.81 -1.66 -27.63
CA PRO A 37 6.25 -0.52 -28.35
C PRO A 37 5.71 0.44 -27.30
N LEU A 38 6.12 1.70 -27.39
CA LEU A 38 5.46 2.81 -26.71
C LEU A 38 3.96 2.67 -27.07
N ARG A 39 3.17 2.11 -26.13
CA ARG A 39 1.72 2.20 -26.21
C ARG A 39 1.41 3.68 -26.13
N THR A 40 1.30 4.32 -27.27
CA THR A 40 0.57 5.56 -27.36
C THR A 40 -0.80 5.23 -26.77
N ALA A 41 -1.03 5.73 -25.56
CA ALA A 41 -2.34 5.69 -24.95
C ALA A 41 -3.24 6.48 -25.91
N SER A 42 -3.93 5.76 -26.80
CA SER A 42 -5.05 6.32 -27.52
C SER A 42 -6.06 6.71 -26.45
N PHE A 43 -6.14 7.99 -26.19
CA PHE A 43 -7.19 8.60 -25.39
C PHE A 43 -8.49 8.44 -26.21
N SER A 44 -9.06 7.24 -26.18
CA SER A 44 -10.39 7.04 -26.68
C SER A 44 -11.32 7.68 -25.67
N SER A 45 -11.80 8.87 -25.99
CA SER A 45 -12.95 9.49 -25.37
C SER A 45 -14.19 8.64 -25.70
N SER A 46 -14.29 7.45 -25.08
CA SER A 46 -15.56 6.77 -24.99
C SER A 46 -16.42 7.56 -24.02
N VAL A 47 -17.29 8.40 -24.58
CA VAL A 47 -18.49 8.90 -23.91
C VAL A 47 -19.40 7.69 -23.64
N GLY A 48 -18.96 6.83 -22.73
CA GLY A 48 -19.73 5.74 -22.17
C GLY A 48 -20.21 6.18 -20.81
N GLY A 49 -21.52 6.14 -20.58
CA GLY A 49 -22.20 6.64 -19.40
C GLY A 49 -21.43 6.32 -18.13
N GLU A 50 -21.11 7.34 -17.36
CA GLU A 50 -20.42 7.22 -16.07
C GLU A 50 -21.21 6.27 -15.19
N LYS A 51 -20.73 5.03 -15.07
CA LYS A 51 -21.20 4.12 -14.03
C LYS A 51 -20.90 4.84 -12.74
N LYS A 52 -21.92 5.39 -12.07
CA LYS A 52 -21.80 6.04 -10.78
C LYS A 52 -21.05 5.11 -9.85
N ARG A 53 -19.80 5.42 -9.56
CA ARG A 53 -19.00 4.63 -8.63
C ARG A 53 -19.64 4.78 -7.26
N VAL A 54 -20.20 3.70 -6.73
CA VAL A 54 -20.73 3.67 -5.36
C VAL A 54 -19.52 3.53 -4.45
N PHE A 55 -19.22 4.59 -3.71
CA PHE A 55 -18.13 4.59 -2.74
C PHE A 55 -18.68 4.11 -1.38
N ASN A 56 -18.45 2.87 -1.06
CA ASN A 56 -18.80 2.27 0.22
C ASN A 56 -17.57 2.28 1.14
N TYR A 57 -17.26 3.42 1.73
CA TYR A 57 -16.22 3.49 2.77
C TYR A 57 -16.78 2.90 4.07
N VAL A 58 -16.00 2.01 4.67
CA VAL A 58 -16.29 1.45 5.99
C VAL A 58 -15.48 2.23 7.02
N ALA A 59 -16.07 2.51 8.18
CA ALA A 59 -15.35 3.12 9.27
C ALA A 59 -14.08 2.30 9.59
N PRO A 60 -12.90 2.93 9.77
CA PRO A 60 -11.69 2.20 10.06
C PRO A 60 -11.88 1.37 11.32
N ALA A 61 -11.65 0.07 11.22
CA ALA A 61 -11.72 -0.84 12.35
C ALA A 61 -10.76 -0.37 13.45
N GLY A 62 -11.21 -0.44 14.70
CA GLY A 62 -10.33 -0.24 15.84
C GLY A 62 -9.17 -1.25 15.84
N ILE A 63 -8.26 -1.11 16.77
CA ILE A 63 -7.21 -2.09 17.01
C ILE A 63 -7.91 -3.36 17.53
N ALA A 64 -7.80 -4.48 16.80
CA ALA A 64 -8.37 -5.75 17.19
C ALA A 64 -7.40 -6.48 18.14
N GLU A 65 -7.92 -7.32 19.03
CA GLU A 65 -7.12 -8.10 19.98
C GLU A 65 -6.12 -9.07 19.30
N GLY A 66 -6.34 -9.42 18.03
CA GLY A 66 -5.44 -10.27 17.24
C GLY A 66 -4.37 -9.51 16.44
N ASP A 67 -4.35 -8.19 16.49
CA ASP A 67 -3.34 -7.41 15.77
C ASP A 67 -1.99 -7.51 16.48
N LEU A 68 -0.91 -7.63 15.71
CA LEU A 68 0.46 -7.71 16.21
C LEU A 68 1.23 -6.42 15.90
N ARG A 69 2.30 -6.18 16.66
CA ARG A 69 3.24 -5.07 16.42
C ARG A 69 3.86 -5.20 15.03
N LEU A 70 4.37 -4.10 14.50
CA LEU A 70 5.09 -4.04 13.21
C LEU A 70 4.27 -4.48 11.98
N GLY A 71 2.95 -4.67 12.11
CA GLY A 71 2.09 -5.07 11.00
C GLY A 71 2.13 -6.56 10.67
N PHE A 72 2.68 -7.39 11.54
CA PHE A 72 2.59 -8.84 11.38
C PHE A 72 1.15 -9.32 11.45
N LYS A 73 0.81 -10.28 10.60
CA LYS A 73 -0.48 -10.96 10.67
C LYS A 73 -0.41 -12.15 11.62
N PRO A 74 -1.47 -12.47 12.36
CA PRO A 74 -1.49 -13.63 13.26
C PRO A 74 -1.09 -14.92 12.58
N SER A 75 -1.42 -15.10 11.30
CA SER A 75 -1.06 -16.27 10.50
C SER A 75 0.46 -16.44 10.25
N GLN A 76 1.25 -15.39 10.39
CA GLN A 76 2.70 -15.41 10.19
C GLN A 76 3.47 -15.81 11.46
N VAL A 77 2.79 -15.87 12.59
CA VAL A 77 3.38 -16.06 13.94
C VAL A 77 2.85 -17.34 14.62
N VAL A 78 2.35 -18.29 13.82
CA VAL A 78 1.76 -19.54 14.35
C VAL A 78 2.82 -20.44 15.00
N ASP A 79 4.00 -20.57 14.38
CA ASP A 79 5.07 -21.48 14.79
C ASP A 79 6.10 -20.84 15.74
N VAL A 80 5.78 -19.68 16.31
CA VAL A 80 6.72 -18.94 17.17
C VAL A 80 6.43 -19.22 18.64
N PRO A 81 7.49 -19.36 19.51
CA PRO A 81 7.33 -19.55 20.94
C PRO A 81 6.43 -18.49 21.58
N GLU A 82 5.67 -18.90 22.60
CA GLU A 82 4.69 -18.02 23.28
C GLU A 82 5.31 -16.75 23.85
N GLU A 83 6.54 -16.83 24.34
CA GLU A 83 7.29 -15.70 24.86
C GLU A 83 7.50 -14.61 23.79
N VAL A 84 7.87 -15.01 22.57
CA VAL A 84 8.04 -14.09 21.45
C VAL A 84 6.68 -13.55 20.99
N ARG A 85 5.63 -14.37 21.01
CA ARG A 85 4.29 -13.93 20.68
C ARG A 85 3.80 -12.85 21.66
N ARG A 86 4.08 -12.98 22.96
CA ARG A 86 3.77 -11.96 23.97
C ARG A 86 4.53 -10.65 23.73
N THR A 87 5.79 -10.71 23.31
CA THR A 87 6.55 -9.50 22.98
C THR A 87 6.03 -8.79 21.72
N LEU A 88 5.44 -9.55 20.80
CA LEU A 88 4.82 -9.01 19.58
C LEU A 88 3.36 -8.55 19.78
N SER A 89 2.76 -8.79 20.95
CA SER A 89 1.41 -8.32 21.25
C SER A 89 1.35 -6.78 21.33
N LEU A 90 0.19 -6.22 21.00
CA LEU A 90 -0.02 -4.77 21.06
C LEU A 90 -0.04 -4.21 22.47
N ASP A 91 -0.23 -5.05 23.49
CA ASP A 91 -0.18 -4.63 24.90
C ASP A 91 1.20 -4.07 25.28
N ASN A 92 2.26 -4.62 24.66
CA ASN A 92 3.63 -4.14 24.84
C ASN A 92 4.04 -3.04 23.84
N ALA A 93 3.10 -2.59 22.97
CA ALA A 93 3.40 -1.60 21.97
C ALA A 93 3.46 -0.19 22.55
N SER A 94 4.39 0.61 22.06
CA SER A 94 4.44 2.03 22.42
C SER A 94 3.24 2.78 21.83
N GLN A 95 2.83 3.87 22.47
CA GLN A 95 1.74 4.71 21.96
C GLN A 95 2.01 5.23 20.52
N ALA A 96 3.27 5.44 20.16
CA ALA A 96 3.65 5.83 18.81
C ALA A 96 3.38 4.73 17.78
N GLU A 97 3.59 3.46 18.13
CA GLU A 97 3.28 2.31 17.29
C GLU A 97 1.77 2.13 17.11
N LEU A 98 1.01 2.21 18.21
CA LEU A 98 -0.45 2.16 18.17
C LEU A 98 -1.02 3.24 17.24
N ASN A 99 -0.50 4.46 17.31
CA ASN A 99 -0.89 5.55 16.43
C ASN A 99 -0.55 5.27 14.94
N LYS A 100 0.61 4.67 14.66
CA LYS A 100 0.98 4.27 13.29
C LYS A 100 0.02 3.21 12.75
N ILE A 101 -0.30 2.19 13.55
CA ILE A 101 -1.25 1.14 13.17
C ILE A 101 -2.64 1.73 12.89
N ALA A 102 -3.13 2.62 13.75
CA ALA A 102 -4.41 3.29 13.54
C ALA A 102 -4.45 4.12 12.25
N ILE A 103 -3.36 4.80 11.93
CA ILE A 103 -3.22 5.56 10.67
C ILE A 103 -3.18 4.61 9.49
N GLN A 104 -2.42 3.52 9.54
CA GLN A 104 -2.36 2.53 8.45
C GLN A 104 -3.73 1.89 8.18
N LYS A 105 -4.48 1.53 9.22
CA LYS A 105 -5.86 1.04 9.08
C LYS A 105 -6.79 2.09 8.46
N ALA A 106 -6.63 3.36 8.83
CA ALA A 106 -7.39 4.44 8.22
C ALA A 106 -7.04 4.63 6.73
N ILE A 107 -5.77 4.51 6.35
CA ILE A 107 -5.34 4.55 4.94
C ILE A 107 -6.00 3.40 4.17
N ALA A 108 -5.85 2.16 4.63
CA ALA A 108 -6.39 0.97 3.97
C ALA A 108 -7.92 1.01 3.81
N ALA A 109 -8.64 1.68 4.72
CA ALA A 109 -10.10 1.83 4.63
C ALA A 109 -10.57 2.85 3.59
N PHE A 110 -9.72 3.84 3.23
CA PHE A 110 -10.09 4.95 2.35
C PHE A 110 -9.25 5.03 1.08
N GLU A 111 -8.23 4.19 0.89
CA GLU A 111 -7.42 4.15 -0.32
C GLU A 111 -8.26 3.80 -1.56
N ARG A 112 -7.96 4.47 -2.68
CA ARG A 112 -8.60 4.20 -3.98
C ARG A 112 -7.88 3.08 -4.73
N PHE A 113 -6.59 2.95 -4.49
CA PHE A 113 -5.70 1.93 -5.03
C PHE A 113 -4.59 1.65 -4.01
N PRO A 114 -3.97 0.46 -4.03
CA PRO A 114 -2.93 0.09 -3.08
C PRO A 114 -1.79 1.12 -3.05
N GLY A 115 -1.49 1.65 -1.85
CA GLY A 115 -0.45 2.66 -1.64
C GLY A 115 -0.89 4.11 -1.85
N ASP A 116 -2.18 4.37 -2.06
CA ASP A 116 -2.71 5.73 -2.13
C ASP A 116 -2.70 6.41 -0.76
N THR A 117 -1.85 7.41 -0.61
CA THR A 117 -1.78 8.26 0.59
C THR A 117 -2.12 9.72 0.30
N GLY A 118 -2.31 10.07 -0.98
CA GLY A 118 -2.44 11.43 -1.46
C GLY A 118 -3.87 11.92 -1.69
N SER A 119 -4.83 11.02 -1.84
CA SER A 119 -6.22 11.39 -2.07
C SER A 119 -6.81 12.18 -0.91
N SER A 120 -7.77 13.04 -1.22
CA SER A 120 -8.43 13.89 -0.23
C SER A 120 -9.12 13.08 0.87
N GLU A 121 -9.69 11.93 0.53
CA GLU A 121 -10.38 11.04 1.45
C GLU A 121 -9.40 10.43 2.47
N VAL A 122 -8.28 9.89 1.98
CA VAL A 122 -7.21 9.34 2.82
C VAL A 122 -6.62 10.41 3.73
N GLN A 123 -6.37 11.62 3.19
CA GLN A 123 -5.85 12.74 3.99
C GLN A 123 -6.83 13.17 5.09
N ILE A 124 -8.14 13.20 4.81
CA ILE A 124 -9.18 13.49 5.81
C ILE A 124 -9.20 12.39 6.89
N ALA A 125 -9.09 11.11 6.51
CA ALA A 125 -9.06 10.00 7.45
C ALA A 125 -7.82 10.06 8.36
N ILE A 126 -6.63 10.30 7.81
CA ILE A 126 -5.37 10.47 8.57
C ILE A 126 -5.50 11.64 9.56
N LEU A 127 -5.98 12.80 9.11
CA LEU A 127 -6.17 13.96 9.96
C LEU A 127 -7.17 13.69 11.08
N THR A 128 -8.23 12.92 10.81
CA THR A 128 -9.23 12.55 11.81
C THR A 128 -8.61 11.69 12.92
N GLN A 129 -7.77 10.70 12.59
CA GLN A 129 -7.04 9.92 13.59
C GLN A 129 -6.06 10.78 14.41
N LYS A 130 -5.30 11.65 13.75
CA LYS A 130 -4.39 12.58 14.44
C LYS A 130 -5.12 13.55 15.39
N ILE A 131 -6.26 14.09 14.96
CA ILE A 131 -7.10 14.97 15.79
C ILE A 131 -7.65 14.20 17.00
N LYS A 132 -8.15 12.96 16.79
CA LYS A 132 -8.63 12.12 17.88
C LYS A 132 -7.54 11.92 18.94
N ARG A 133 -6.34 11.54 18.52
CA ARG A 133 -5.19 11.37 19.42
C ARG A 133 -4.82 12.65 20.18
N MET A 134 -4.77 13.78 19.47
CA MET A 134 -4.49 15.08 20.12
C MET A 134 -5.58 15.49 21.10
N THR A 135 -6.82 15.15 20.84
CA THR A 135 -7.94 15.40 21.77
C THR A 135 -7.78 14.58 23.06
N GLU A 136 -7.31 13.34 22.96
CA GLU A 136 -6.97 12.52 24.14
C GLU A 136 -5.81 13.15 24.91
N HIS A 137 -4.74 13.56 24.23
CA HIS A 137 -3.60 14.27 24.87
C HIS A 137 -4.05 15.50 25.68
N PHE A 138 -5.01 16.27 25.19
CA PHE A 138 -5.50 17.45 25.92
C PHE A 138 -6.37 17.14 27.13
N ARG A 139 -6.85 15.92 27.29
CA ARG A 139 -7.52 15.52 28.55
C ARG A 139 -6.52 15.48 29.70
N ASP A 140 -5.29 15.00 29.40
CA ASP A 140 -4.24 14.82 30.38
C ASP A 140 -3.40 16.10 30.54
N HIS A 141 -3.17 16.84 29.42
CA HIS A 141 -2.28 17.99 29.35
C HIS A 141 -3.02 19.27 28.92
N LYS A 142 -3.86 19.80 29.78
CA LYS A 142 -4.73 20.96 29.52
C LYS A 142 -3.97 22.29 29.24
N HIS A 143 -2.76 22.44 29.76
CA HIS A 143 -1.96 23.65 29.65
C HIS A 143 -0.95 23.66 28.50
N ASP A 144 -0.94 22.64 27.66
CA ASP A 144 -0.05 22.57 26.48
C ASP A 144 -0.56 23.46 25.34
N ASN A 145 -0.18 24.73 25.39
CA ASN A 145 -0.58 25.71 24.38
C ASN A 145 0.13 25.53 23.02
N HIS A 146 1.32 24.90 23.00
CA HIS A 146 2.02 24.63 21.74
C HIS A 146 1.27 23.61 20.89
N SER A 147 0.92 22.48 21.46
CA SER A 147 0.16 21.43 20.77
C SER A 147 -1.24 21.91 20.37
N ARG A 148 -1.85 22.84 21.12
CA ARG A 148 -3.15 23.43 20.78
C ARG A 148 -3.14 24.14 19.43
N ARG A 149 -2.08 24.90 19.11
CA ARG A 149 -1.91 25.51 17.78
C ARG A 149 -1.83 24.45 16.67
N GLY A 150 -1.09 23.36 16.92
CA GLY A 150 -1.00 22.22 16.01
C GLY A 150 -2.35 21.55 15.76
N LEU A 151 -3.13 21.30 16.80
CA LEU A 151 -4.48 20.77 16.70
C LEU A 151 -5.38 21.66 15.84
N GLN A 152 -5.37 22.97 16.10
CA GLN A 152 -6.17 23.93 15.33
C GLN A 152 -5.81 23.92 13.84
N THR A 153 -4.52 23.83 13.53
CA THR A 153 -4.04 23.71 12.15
C THR A 153 -4.55 22.43 11.49
N MET A 154 -4.53 21.28 12.16
CA MET A 154 -5.06 20.02 11.65
C MET A 154 -6.57 20.08 11.41
N ILE A 155 -7.34 20.70 12.31
CA ILE A 155 -8.78 20.90 12.16
C ILE A 155 -9.08 21.78 10.95
N ASN A 156 -8.36 22.89 10.77
CA ASN A 156 -8.53 23.79 9.63
C ASN A 156 -8.17 23.08 8.31
N LYS A 157 -7.07 22.33 8.27
CA LYS A 157 -6.69 21.52 7.11
C LYS A 157 -7.79 20.53 6.74
N ARG A 158 -8.31 19.77 7.71
CA ARG A 158 -9.42 18.83 7.49
C ARG A 158 -10.66 19.53 6.94
N LYS A 159 -11.02 20.70 7.52
CA LYS A 159 -12.15 21.51 7.03
C LYS A 159 -11.95 21.95 5.57
N SER A 160 -10.76 22.37 5.19
CA SER A 160 -10.44 22.78 3.81
C SER A 160 -10.54 21.60 2.83
N LEU A 161 -10.02 20.42 3.18
CA LEU A 161 -10.14 19.22 2.36
C LEU A 161 -11.59 18.76 2.21
N LEU A 162 -12.39 18.82 3.27
CA LEU A 162 -13.82 18.51 3.19
C LEU A 162 -14.59 19.48 2.29
N LYS A 163 -14.27 20.78 2.36
CA LYS A 163 -14.85 21.76 1.42
C LYS A 163 -14.45 21.49 -0.03
N TYR A 164 -13.20 21.12 -0.27
CA TYR A 164 -12.72 20.73 -1.60
C TYR A 164 -13.48 19.51 -2.11
N LEU A 165 -13.51 18.42 -1.33
CA LEU A 165 -14.19 17.18 -1.70
C LEU A 165 -15.70 17.39 -1.98
N ARG A 166 -16.36 18.27 -1.20
CA ARG A 166 -17.77 18.63 -1.41
C ARG A 166 -18.01 19.28 -2.78
N ARG A 167 -17.06 20.10 -3.26
CA ARG A 167 -17.15 20.75 -4.57
C ARG A 167 -16.88 19.81 -5.73
N GLU A 168 -15.88 18.93 -5.56
CA GLU A 168 -15.46 17.98 -6.58
C GLU A 168 -16.45 16.83 -6.73
N ASN A 169 -16.78 16.18 -5.62
CA ASN A 169 -17.64 15.01 -5.63
C ASN A 169 -18.50 14.92 -4.36
N LEU A 170 -19.75 15.31 -4.49
CA LEU A 170 -20.70 15.30 -3.38
C LEU A 170 -21.01 13.90 -2.86
N GLN A 171 -20.98 12.86 -3.71
CA GLN A 171 -21.24 11.49 -3.28
C GLN A 171 -20.10 10.95 -2.41
N GLN A 172 -18.85 11.15 -2.85
CA GLN A 172 -17.66 10.79 -2.06
C GLN A 172 -17.64 11.53 -0.73
N PHE A 173 -17.93 12.83 -0.74
CA PHE A 173 -18.01 13.64 0.47
C PHE A 173 -19.01 13.05 1.47
N ARG A 174 -20.24 12.71 1.02
CA ARG A 174 -21.26 12.12 1.90
C ARG A 174 -20.81 10.77 2.46
N ALA A 175 -20.20 9.91 1.63
CA ALA A 175 -19.69 8.62 2.04
C ALA A 175 -18.57 8.75 3.09
N VAL A 176 -17.60 9.66 2.90
CA VAL A 176 -16.51 9.91 3.86
C VAL A 176 -17.04 10.47 5.18
N VAL A 177 -17.95 11.44 5.13
CA VAL A 177 -18.56 12.05 6.32
C VAL A 177 -19.33 11.02 7.13
N ALA A 178 -20.11 10.15 6.46
CA ALA A 178 -20.85 9.06 7.10
C ALA A 178 -19.91 8.03 7.73
N ALA A 179 -18.90 7.56 6.98
CA ALA A 179 -17.94 6.56 7.45
C ALA A 179 -17.10 7.03 8.66
N LEU A 180 -16.71 8.30 8.68
CA LEU A 180 -15.94 8.88 9.78
C LEU A 180 -16.80 9.45 10.92
N GLY A 181 -18.12 9.43 10.80
CA GLY A 181 -19.06 9.99 11.80
C GLY A 181 -18.85 11.50 12.03
N LEU A 182 -18.44 12.24 10.98
CA LEU A 182 -18.13 13.66 11.11
C LEU A 182 -19.39 14.50 11.02
N ARG A 183 -19.52 15.49 11.91
CA ARG A 183 -20.52 16.54 11.77
C ARG A 183 -19.91 17.68 10.93
N PHE A 184 -20.50 17.96 9.78
CA PHE A 184 -20.11 19.04 8.89
C PHE A 184 -21.30 19.97 8.66
N THR A 185 -21.13 21.21 9.05
CA THR A 185 -22.10 22.30 8.85
C THR A 185 -21.60 23.27 7.80
#